data_4284239d272448dd1703cf4e28ccf203
#
_entry.id   4284239d272448dd1703cf4e28ccf203
#
_cell.length_a   1.000
_cell.length_b   1.000
_cell.length_c   1.000
_cell.angle_alpha   90.00
_cell.angle_beta   90.00
_cell.angle_gamma   90.00
#
_symmetry.space_group_name_H-M   'P 1'
#
loop_
_entity.id
_entity.type
_entity.pdbx_description
1 polymer ?
#
loop_
_entity_poly.entity_id
_entity_poly.type
_entity_poly.pdbx_seq_one_letter_code
_entity_poly.pdbx_strand_id
1 'polypeptide(L)'
;MSVPPFVVLACGNPSRGDDALGPLLLARLEVWLDEEGLADAFELIEDFQFQIEHALDLKDRCAALFIDAGERTPAPFALCPVDAHAPPSHSTHAISPAAVLAVYHRVVK
;
A
#
# COMPACT_ATOMS: atom_id res chain seq x y z
N MET A 1 -0.09 -2.61 23.59
CA MET A 1 -1.16 -2.29 22.61
C MET A 1 -0.89 -3.02 21.30
N SER A 2 -1.89 -3.66 20.77
CA SER A 2 -1.77 -4.33 19.48
C SER A 2 -1.94 -3.34 18.34
N VAL A 3 -1.26 -3.60 17.24
CA VAL A 3 -1.47 -2.81 16.02
C VAL A 3 -2.79 -3.23 15.38
N PRO A 4 -3.43 -2.35 14.60
CA PRO A 4 -4.61 -2.74 13.84
C PRO A 4 -4.30 -3.93 12.92
N PRO A 5 -5.23 -4.88 12.74
CA PRO A 5 -4.94 -6.09 11.97
C PRO A 5 -4.73 -5.86 10.48
N PHE A 6 -5.22 -4.74 9.94
CA PHE A 6 -5.10 -4.45 8.53
C PHE A 6 -4.33 -3.14 8.32
N VAL A 7 -3.44 -3.13 7.33
CA VAL A 7 -2.71 -1.92 6.96
C VAL A 7 -2.90 -1.65 5.48
N VAL A 8 -3.13 -0.40 5.14
CA VAL A 8 -3.24 0.05 3.75
C VAL A 8 -2.12 1.07 3.52
N LEU A 9 -1.27 0.77 2.55
CA LEU A 9 -0.15 1.63 2.18
C LEU A 9 -0.42 2.20 0.79
N ALA A 10 -0.59 3.50 0.70
CA ALA A 10 -0.83 4.17 -0.57
C ALA A 10 0.35 5.06 -0.88
N CYS A 11 0.84 5.00 -2.12
CA CYS A 11 1.90 5.87 -2.54
C CYS A 11 1.50 6.72 -3.73
N GLY A 12 2.07 7.90 -3.82
CA GLY A 12 1.85 8.84 -4.89
C GLY A 12 2.06 10.27 -4.43
N ASN A 13 2.08 11.17 -5.40
CA ASN A 13 2.23 12.60 -5.13
C ASN A 13 0.91 13.30 -5.44
N PRO A 14 0.21 13.86 -4.43
CA PRO A 14 -1.10 14.48 -4.65
C PRO A 14 -1.06 15.67 -5.63
N SER A 15 0.10 16.24 -5.87
CA SER A 15 0.22 17.38 -6.80
C SER A 15 0.61 16.97 -8.22
N ARG A 16 0.64 15.66 -8.53
CA ARG A 16 1.11 15.16 -9.83
C ARG A 16 0.08 14.32 -10.57
N GLY A 17 -1.08 14.86 -10.88
CA GLY A 17 -2.02 14.20 -11.78
C GLY A 17 -2.31 12.75 -11.41
N ASP A 18 -1.86 11.80 -12.24
CA ASP A 18 -2.12 10.37 -12.05
C ASP A 18 -1.54 9.82 -10.74
N ASP A 19 -0.46 10.39 -10.25
CA ASP A 19 0.14 10.01 -8.97
C ASP A 19 -0.74 10.40 -7.76
N ALA A 20 -1.75 11.23 -7.98
CA ALA A 20 -2.68 11.60 -6.92
C ALA A 20 -3.72 10.53 -6.62
N LEU A 21 -3.87 9.52 -7.49
CA LEU A 21 -4.92 8.51 -7.35
C LEU A 21 -4.82 7.71 -6.06
N GLY A 22 -3.61 7.28 -5.69
CA GLY A 22 -3.40 6.55 -4.45
C GLY A 22 -3.83 7.33 -3.22
N PRO A 23 -3.27 8.53 -3.00
CA PRO A 23 -3.69 9.38 -1.88
C PRO A 23 -5.18 9.71 -1.87
N LEU A 24 -5.79 9.96 -3.04
CA LEU A 24 -7.21 10.25 -3.12
C LEU A 24 -8.07 9.05 -2.73
N LEU A 25 -7.69 7.86 -3.18
CA LEU A 25 -8.40 6.64 -2.81
C LEU A 25 -8.27 6.38 -1.31
N LEU A 26 -7.09 6.61 -0.76
CA LEU A 26 -6.86 6.44 0.68
C LEU A 26 -7.75 7.37 1.50
N ALA A 27 -7.89 8.62 1.07
CA ALA A 27 -8.75 9.59 1.76
C ALA A 27 -10.21 9.15 1.73
N ARG A 28 -10.68 8.63 0.60
CA ARG A 28 -12.05 8.13 0.49
C ARG A 28 -12.26 6.88 1.33
N LEU A 29 -11.26 6.01 1.37
CA LEU A 29 -11.31 4.81 2.19
C LEU A 29 -11.42 5.17 3.67
N GLU A 30 -10.69 6.18 4.12
CA GLU A 30 -10.75 6.65 5.50
C GLU A 30 -12.17 7.04 5.90
N VAL A 31 -12.84 7.83 5.06
CA VAL A 31 -14.22 8.26 5.30
C VAL A 31 -15.15 7.05 5.36
N TRP A 32 -15.01 6.13 4.40
CA TRP A 32 -15.86 4.94 4.34
C TRP A 32 -15.68 4.05 5.57
N LEU A 33 -14.43 3.85 6.00
CA LEU A 33 -14.13 3.04 7.20
C LEU A 33 -14.75 3.65 8.46
N ASP A 34 -14.71 4.98 8.57
CA ASP A 34 -15.34 5.69 9.68
C ASP A 34 -16.85 5.46 9.68
N GLU A 35 -17.49 5.60 8.52
CA GLU A 35 -18.93 5.41 8.38
C GLU A 35 -19.37 4.00 8.72
N GLU A 36 -18.54 3.00 8.39
CA GLU A 36 -18.85 1.60 8.63
C GLU A 36 -18.44 1.11 10.02
N GLY A 37 -17.81 1.97 10.81
CA GLY A 37 -17.34 1.59 12.14
C GLY A 37 -16.14 0.68 12.14
N LEU A 38 -15.34 0.71 11.07
CA LEU A 38 -14.20 -0.18 10.89
C LEU A 38 -12.85 0.52 11.07
N ALA A 39 -12.85 1.81 11.38
CA ALA A 39 -11.61 2.60 11.42
C ALA A 39 -10.55 2.02 12.36
N ASP A 40 -10.97 1.44 13.49
CA ASP A 40 -10.03 0.89 14.47
C ASP A 40 -9.31 -0.38 13.98
N ALA A 41 -9.84 -1.05 12.96
CA ALA A 41 -9.24 -2.27 12.42
C ALA A 41 -8.21 -2.00 11.32
N PHE A 42 -8.08 -0.76 10.87
CA PHE A 42 -7.22 -0.40 9.74
C PHE A 42 -6.27 0.71 10.11
N GLU A 43 -5.02 0.55 9.72
CA GLU A 43 -4.06 1.65 9.71
C GLU A 43 -3.83 2.09 8.27
N LEU A 44 -3.92 3.39 8.01
CA LEU A 44 -3.77 3.96 6.67
C LEU A 44 -2.47 4.75 6.64
N ILE A 45 -1.60 4.41 5.71
CA ILE A 45 -0.28 5.03 5.58
C ILE A 45 -0.13 5.59 4.17
N GLU A 46 0.27 6.84 4.08
CA GLU A 46 0.48 7.53 2.81
C GLU A 46 1.94 7.97 2.70
N ASP A 47 2.55 7.77 1.54
CA ASP A 47 3.91 8.24 1.28
C ASP A 47 4.03 8.58 -0.21
N PHE A 48 5.09 9.31 -0.57
CA PHE A 48 5.33 9.64 -1.98
C PHE A 48 5.71 8.42 -2.79
N GLN A 49 6.39 7.46 -2.18
CA GLN A 49 6.76 6.20 -2.82
C GLN A 49 6.95 5.13 -1.75
N PHE A 50 6.87 3.86 -2.15
CA PHE A 50 7.15 2.77 -1.23
C PHE A 50 8.64 2.75 -0.88
N GLN A 51 8.94 2.41 0.35
CA GLN A 51 10.28 2.37 0.89
C GLN A 51 10.51 1.06 1.64
N ILE A 52 11.79 0.69 1.80
CA ILE A 52 12.15 -0.53 2.54
C ILE A 52 11.59 -0.49 3.97
N GLU A 53 11.57 0.69 4.57
CA GLU A 53 11.06 0.89 5.93
C GLU A 53 9.59 0.51 6.07
N HIS A 54 8.84 0.52 4.98
CA HIS A 54 7.44 0.07 5.01
C HIS A 54 7.30 -1.40 5.38
N ALA A 55 8.38 -2.19 5.27
CA ALA A 55 8.36 -3.57 5.75
C ALA A 55 8.05 -3.66 7.24
N LEU A 56 8.43 -2.65 8.02
CA LEU A 56 8.12 -2.61 9.45
C LEU A 56 6.63 -2.43 9.70
N ASP A 57 5.94 -1.77 8.79
CA ASP A 57 4.49 -1.55 8.91
C ASP A 57 3.69 -2.83 8.64
N LEU A 58 4.31 -3.87 8.10
CA LEU A 58 3.66 -5.15 7.84
C LEU A 58 3.69 -6.07 9.06
N LYS A 59 4.46 -5.73 10.09
CA LYS A 59 4.63 -6.60 11.25
C LYS A 59 3.33 -6.71 12.04
N ASP A 60 2.99 -7.93 12.42
CA ASP A 60 1.82 -8.24 13.25
C ASP A 60 0.49 -7.88 12.62
N ARG A 61 0.43 -7.83 11.29
CA ARG A 61 -0.81 -7.60 10.54
C ARG A 61 -1.40 -8.90 10.05
N CYS A 62 -2.72 -8.93 9.89
CA CYS A 62 -3.40 -10.04 9.23
C CYS A 62 -3.35 -9.90 7.72
N ALA A 63 -3.39 -8.67 7.23
CA ALA A 63 -3.35 -8.41 5.79
C ALA A 63 -2.84 -6.99 5.51
N ALA A 64 -2.29 -6.80 4.33
CA ALA A 64 -1.82 -5.51 3.86
C ALA A 64 -2.30 -5.27 2.43
N LEU A 65 -2.71 -4.04 2.15
CA LEU A 65 -3.11 -3.61 0.81
C LEU A 65 -2.17 -2.50 0.36
N PHE A 66 -1.58 -2.66 -0.81
CA PHE A 66 -0.74 -1.63 -1.43
C PHE A 66 -1.52 -0.96 -2.55
N ILE A 67 -1.58 0.36 -2.54
CA ILE A 67 -2.29 1.16 -3.54
C ILE A 67 -1.27 2.00 -4.28
N ASP A 68 -1.22 1.83 -5.61
CA ASP A 68 -0.29 2.55 -6.47
C ASP A 68 -0.95 2.83 -7.81
N ALA A 69 -0.63 3.96 -8.42
CA ALA A 69 -1.07 4.27 -9.78
C ALA A 69 -0.19 3.53 -10.77
N GLY A 70 -0.76 2.61 -11.53
CA GLY A 70 -0.04 1.81 -12.50
C GLY A 70 -0.10 2.43 -13.90
N GLU A 71 1.02 2.39 -14.62
CA GLU A 71 1.08 2.96 -15.96
C GLU A 71 0.27 2.18 -16.99
N ARG A 72 0.14 0.87 -16.82
CA ARG A 72 -0.56 -0.01 -17.77
C ARG A 72 -1.68 -0.78 -17.08
N THR A 73 -2.27 -0.16 -16.07
CA THR A 73 -3.35 -0.78 -15.33
C THR A 73 -4.63 -0.71 -16.14
N PRO A 74 -5.35 -1.83 -16.30
CA PRO A 74 -6.67 -1.78 -16.95
C PRO A 74 -7.61 -0.87 -16.20
N ALA A 75 -8.45 -0.14 -16.94
CA ALA A 75 -9.47 0.70 -16.33
C ALA A 75 -10.62 -0.17 -15.82
N PRO A 76 -11.24 0.15 -14.66
CA PRO A 76 -10.92 1.27 -13.77
C PRO A 76 -9.75 0.97 -12.82
N PHE A 77 -9.42 -0.30 -12.56
CA PHE A 77 -8.30 -0.67 -11.71
C PHE A 77 -8.01 -2.17 -11.85
N ALA A 78 -6.86 -2.59 -11.33
CA ALA A 78 -6.54 -4.01 -11.20
C ALA A 78 -6.20 -4.32 -9.75
N LEU A 79 -6.67 -5.45 -9.24
CA LEU A 79 -6.36 -5.94 -7.90
C LEU A 79 -5.62 -7.26 -8.06
N CYS A 80 -4.38 -7.31 -7.60
CA CYS A 80 -3.52 -8.48 -7.75
C CYS A 80 -2.86 -8.85 -6.43
N PRO A 81 -2.66 -10.15 -6.15
CA PRO A 81 -1.83 -10.53 -5.00
C PRO A 81 -0.40 -10.03 -5.17
N VAL A 82 0.23 -9.65 -4.06
CA VAL A 82 1.64 -9.27 -4.07
C VAL A 82 2.48 -10.52 -3.84
N ASP A 83 3.42 -10.77 -4.75
CA ASP A 83 4.31 -11.93 -4.69
C ASP A 83 5.74 -11.44 -4.39
N ALA A 84 6.26 -11.84 -3.22
CA ALA A 84 7.60 -11.45 -2.78
C ALA A 84 8.70 -11.95 -3.73
N HIS A 85 8.41 -12.96 -4.54
CA HIS A 85 9.36 -13.55 -5.48
C HIS A 85 9.17 -13.04 -6.91
N ALA A 86 8.25 -12.08 -7.12
CA ALA A 86 8.02 -11.52 -8.45
C ALA A 86 9.27 -10.79 -8.94
N PRO A 87 9.54 -10.83 -10.26
CA PRO A 87 10.66 -10.06 -10.81
C PRO A 87 10.44 -8.56 -10.62
N PRO A 88 11.53 -7.79 -10.58
CA PRO A 88 11.41 -6.33 -10.44
C PRO A 88 10.55 -5.76 -11.56
N SER A 89 9.59 -4.91 -11.19
CA SER A 89 8.76 -4.24 -12.17
C SER A 89 9.46 -2.99 -12.68
N HIS A 90 9.15 -2.62 -13.93
CA HIS A 90 9.64 -1.38 -14.52
C HIS A 90 8.78 -0.19 -14.05
N SER A 91 8.67 -0.05 -12.74
CA SER A 91 7.93 1.06 -12.14
C SER A 91 8.82 2.31 -12.12
N THR A 92 8.20 3.49 -12.23
CA THR A 92 8.89 4.75 -12.00
C THR A 92 9.23 4.94 -10.52
N HIS A 93 8.66 4.13 -9.64
CA HIS A 93 8.97 4.15 -8.23
C HIS A 93 10.18 3.27 -7.95
N ALA A 94 11.01 3.70 -7.00
CA ALA A 94 12.27 3.02 -6.68
C ALA A 94 12.05 1.61 -6.12
N ILE A 95 10.93 1.37 -5.43
CA ILE A 95 10.66 0.11 -4.75
C ILE A 95 9.21 -0.30 -5.00
N SER A 96 9.01 -1.56 -5.39
CA SER A 96 7.68 -2.13 -5.61
C SER A 96 7.11 -2.71 -4.32
N PRO A 97 5.79 -2.92 -4.25
CA PRO A 97 5.19 -3.67 -3.15
C PRO A 97 5.82 -5.05 -2.95
N ALA A 98 6.17 -5.73 -4.02
CA ALA A 98 6.82 -7.04 -3.94
C ALA A 98 8.18 -6.95 -3.24
N ALA A 99 8.94 -5.87 -3.49
CA ALA A 99 10.22 -5.65 -2.83
C ALA A 99 10.05 -5.38 -1.33
N VAL A 100 9.02 -4.62 -0.95
CA VAL A 100 8.71 -4.37 0.46
C VAL A 100 8.37 -5.68 1.15
N LEU A 101 7.54 -6.51 0.53
CA LEU A 101 7.15 -7.81 1.09
C LEU A 101 8.35 -8.74 1.22
N ALA A 102 9.25 -8.72 0.24
CA ALA A 102 10.48 -9.53 0.29
C ALA A 102 11.36 -9.15 1.48
N VAL A 103 11.51 -7.85 1.73
CA VAL A 103 12.27 -7.37 2.88
C VAL A 103 11.59 -7.80 4.18
N TYR A 104 10.26 -7.70 4.24
CA TYR A 104 9.51 -8.16 5.41
C TYR A 104 9.81 -9.62 5.73
N HIS A 105 9.74 -10.50 4.73
CA HIS A 105 9.99 -11.93 4.94
C HIS A 105 11.42 -12.24 5.34
N ARG A 106 12.37 -11.44 4.89
CA ARG A 106 13.79 -11.68 5.13
C ARG A 106 14.25 -11.13 6.48
N VAL A 107 13.74 -10.00 6.89
CA VAL A 107 14.31 -9.22 7.99
C VAL A 107 13.35 -9.11 9.19
N VAL A 108 12.07 -8.92 8.94
CA VAL A 108 11.09 -8.57 9.98
C VAL A 108 10.39 -9.80 10.54
N LYS A 109 10.04 -10.72 9.69
CA LYS A 109 9.24 -11.91 10.05
C LYS A 109 9.93 -12.84 11.05
#